data_73501f973fa1309ecc44b09a0cce611d
#
_entry.id   73501f973fa1309ecc44b09a0cce611d
#
_cell.length_a   1.000
_cell.length_b   1.000
_cell.length_c   1.000
_cell.angle_alpha   90.00
_cell.angle_beta   90.00
_cell.angle_gamma   90.00
#
_symmetry.space_group_name_H-M   'P 1'
#
loop_
_entity.id
_entity.type
_entity.pdbx_description
1 polymer ?
#
loop_
_entity_poly.entity_id
_entity_poly.type
_entity_poly.pdbx_seq_one_letter_code
_entity_poly.pdbx_strand_id
1 'polypeptide(L)'
;MTYMFQGAEAFNADISNWNVSKVTAMNGCFQNNYKFNIDIGNWDVSSVKSMASVFELYEAGVWGGGVFNQDLDSWNVSNVTNMYFMFQGASMFNPVSYTHLRAHETMV
;
A
#
# COMPACT_ATOMS: atom_id res chain seq x y z
N MET A 1 -1.58 -10.51 -6.27
CA MET A 1 -1.62 -9.09 -6.68
C MET A 1 -0.24 -8.43 -6.73
N THR A 2 0.77 -9.23 -6.77
CA THR A 2 2.13 -8.70 -6.80
C THR A 2 2.35 -7.87 -8.08
N TYR A 3 2.76 -6.61 -7.90
CA TYR A 3 3.03 -5.64 -8.97
C TYR A 3 1.87 -5.38 -9.94
N MET A 4 0.63 -5.71 -9.55
CA MET A 4 -0.51 -5.64 -10.47
C MET A 4 -0.69 -4.27 -11.11
N PHE A 5 -0.50 -3.19 -10.37
CA PHE A 5 -0.65 -1.82 -10.87
C PHE A 5 0.64 -1.03 -10.80
N GLN A 6 1.79 -1.71 -10.73
CA GLN A 6 3.08 -1.04 -10.64
C GLN A 6 3.29 -0.10 -11.83
N GLY A 7 3.68 1.13 -11.53
CA GLY A 7 4.00 2.11 -12.57
C GLY A 7 2.82 2.61 -13.39
N ALA A 8 1.59 2.25 -13.03
CA ALA A 8 0.39 2.73 -13.71
C ALA A 8 0.08 4.15 -13.24
N GLU A 9 0.87 5.13 -13.68
CA GLU A 9 0.92 6.47 -13.13
C GLU A 9 -0.42 7.21 -13.08
N ALA A 10 -1.33 6.89 -14.01
CA ALA A 10 -2.64 7.53 -14.07
C ALA A 10 -3.74 6.67 -13.47
N PHE A 11 -3.42 5.50 -12.91
CA PHE A 11 -4.44 4.59 -12.40
C PHE A 11 -5.09 5.17 -11.15
N ASN A 12 -6.39 5.35 -11.20
CA ASN A 12 -7.19 5.77 -10.06
C ASN A 12 -8.63 5.25 -10.21
N ALA A 13 -8.80 4.06 -10.75
CA ALA A 13 -10.11 3.44 -10.89
C ALA A 13 -10.61 2.92 -9.54
N ASP A 14 -11.92 2.89 -9.36
CA ASP A 14 -12.52 2.43 -8.12
C ASP A 14 -12.47 0.91 -8.02
N ILE A 15 -11.55 0.42 -7.20
CA ILE A 15 -11.40 -1.00 -6.90
C ILE A 15 -11.76 -1.31 -5.44
N SER A 16 -12.45 -0.38 -4.78
CA SER A 16 -12.79 -0.50 -3.36
C SER A 16 -13.64 -1.73 -3.03
N ASN A 17 -14.44 -2.21 -3.98
CA ASN A 17 -15.31 -3.37 -3.80
C ASN A 17 -14.69 -4.71 -4.20
N TRP A 18 -13.42 -4.71 -4.56
CA TRP A 18 -12.74 -5.96 -4.90
C TRP A 18 -12.64 -6.87 -3.68
N ASN A 19 -12.88 -8.16 -3.90
CA ASN A 19 -12.67 -9.16 -2.87
C ASN A 19 -11.21 -9.63 -2.91
N VAL A 20 -10.41 -9.15 -1.96
CA VAL A 20 -8.99 -9.52 -1.86
C VAL A 20 -8.72 -10.46 -0.67
N SER A 21 -9.78 -11.04 -0.12
CA SER A 21 -9.70 -11.84 1.12
C SER A 21 -8.77 -13.06 1.04
N LYS A 22 -8.50 -13.55 -0.16
CA LYS A 22 -7.62 -14.71 -0.38
C LYS A 22 -6.23 -14.33 -0.88
N VAL A 23 -5.95 -13.03 -1.02
CA VAL A 23 -4.64 -12.56 -1.48
C VAL A 23 -3.62 -12.75 -0.37
N THR A 24 -2.49 -13.39 -0.70
CA THR A 24 -1.41 -13.66 0.25
C THR A 24 -0.18 -12.79 0.03
N ALA A 25 -0.06 -12.17 -1.14
CA ALA A 25 1.07 -11.28 -1.44
C ALA A 25 0.59 -10.09 -2.27
N MET A 26 1.01 -8.89 -1.88
CA MET A 26 0.67 -7.64 -2.55
C MET A 26 1.91 -6.80 -2.85
N ASN A 27 3.08 -7.41 -2.91
CA ASN A 27 4.33 -6.68 -3.09
C ASN A 27 4.25 -5.75 -4.30
N GLY A 28 4.55 -4.47 -4.09
CA GLY A 28 4.60 -3.48 -5.16
C GLY A 28 3.30 -3.23 -5.89
N CYS A 29 2.15 -3.66 -5.33
CA CYS A 29 0.86 -3.58 -6.03
C CYS A 29 0.58 -2.18 -6.58
N PHE A 30 0.83 -1.15 -5.81
CA PHE A 30 0.63 0.25 -6.20
C PHE A 30 1.93 1.03 -6.25
N GLN A 31 3.05 0.35 -6.38
CA GLN A 31 4.37 0.98 -6.43
C GLN A 31 4.43 1.96 -7.61
N ASN A 32 4.92 3.16 -7.34
CA ASN A 32 5.04 4.23 -8.34
C ASN A 32 3.72 4.63 -8.99
N ASN A 33 2.60 4.43 -8.29
CA ASN A 33 1.29 4.84 -8.76
C ASN A 33 0.95 6.19 -8.13
N TYR A 34 1.36 7.27 -8.77
CA TYR A 34 1.33 8.61 -8.18
C TYR A 34 -0.08 9.20 -8.05
N LYS A 35 -1.03 8.72 -8.84
CA LYS A 35 -2.40 9.24 -8.85
C LYS A 35 -3.38 8.44 -8.01
N PHE A 36 -2.97 7.27 -7.55
CA PHE A 36 -3.87 6.38 -6.83
C PHE A 36 -4.24 6.95 -5.47
N ASN A 37 -5.53 7.13 -5.23
CA ASN A 37 -6.05 7.61 -3.95
C ASN A 37 -7.47 7.10 -3.71
N ILE A 38 -7.72 5.83 -3.99
CA ILE A 38 -9.02 5.19 -3.78
C ILE A 38 -9.08 4.64 -2.36
N ASP A 39 -10.25 4.75 -1.73
CA ASP A 39 -10.48 4.20 -0.40
C ASP A 39 -10.51 2.67 -0.46
N ILE A 40 -9.44 2.05 0.00
CA ILE A 40 -9.32 0.59 0.11
C ILE A 40 -9.29 0.14 1.57
N GLY A 41 -9.74 1.01 2.47
CA GLY A 41 -9.77 0.71 3.91
C GLY A 41 -10.66 -0.46 4.28
N ASN A 42 -11.65 -0.80 3.43
CA ASN A 42 -12.55 -1.92 3.66
C ASN A 42 -12.02 -3.26 3.10
N TRP A 43 -10.87 -3.27 2.46
CA TRP A 43 -10.28 -4.51 1.98
C TRP A 43 -9.94 -5.44 3.14
N ASP A 44 -10.34 -6.71 3.02
CA ASP A 44 -9.90 -7.74 3.96
C ASP A 44 -8.52 -8.23 3.54
N VAL A 45 -7.49 -7.71 4.19
CA VAL A 45 -6.10 -8.07 3.90
C VAL A 45 -5.54 -9.08 4.92
N SER A 46 -6.42 -9.74 5.66
CA SER A 46 -6.01 -10.63 6.76
C SER A 46 -5.20 -11.85 6.31
N SER A 47 -5.30 -12.23 5.04
CA SER A 47 -4.51 -13.34 4.50
C SER A 47 -3.15 -12.92 3.94
N VAL A 48 -2.89 -11.62 3.84
CA VAL A 48 -1.67 -11.11 3.23
C VAL A 48 -0.48 -11.32 4.15
N LYS A 49 0.58 -11.90 3.61
CA LYS A 49 1.83 -12.16 4.34
C LYS A 49 2.96 -11.22 3.93
N SER A 50 2.88 -10.64 2.74
CA SER A 50 3.93 -9.74 2.25
C SER A 50 3.32 -8.52 1.58
N MET A 51 3.73 -7.34 2.02
CA MET A 51 3.28 -6.03 1.54
C MET A 51 4.48 -5.12 1.21
N ALA A 52 5.61 -5.69 0.87
CA ALA A 52 6.79 -4.88 0.57
C ALA A 52 6.51 -3.94 -0.60
N SER A 53 6.85 -2.67 -0.45
CA SER A 53 6.77 -1.66 -1.51
C SER A 53 5.37 -1.36 -2.04
N VAL A 54 4.30 -1.73 -1.32
CA VAL A 54 2.93 -1.58 -1.84
C VAL A 54 2.65 -0.14 -2.28
N PHE A 55 3.04 0.84 -1.49
CA PHE A 55 2.80 2.26 -1.76
C PHE A 55 4.11 3.03 -1.97
N GLU A 56 5.18 2.36 -2.26
CA GLU A 56 6.47 2.99 -2.47
C GLU A 56 6.45 3.90 -3.70
N LEU A 57 6.98 5.12 -3.55
CA LEU A 57 7.01 6.11 -4.61
C LEU A 57 8.46 6.53 -4.87
N TYR A 58 9.05 5.94 -5.90
CA TYR A 58 10.40 6.23 -6.32
C TYR A 58 10.48 6.17 -7.84
N GLU A 59 10.87 7.26 -8.47
CA GLU A 59 10.99 7.32 -9.91
C GLU A 59 12.12 8.27 -10.31
N ALA A 60 12.89 7.90 -11.30
CA ALA A 60 13.98 8.71 -11.84
C ALA A 60 14.96 9.21 -10.77
N GLY A 61 15.23 8.39 -9.76
CA GLY A 61 16.15 8.75 -8.69
C GLY A 61 15.56 9.65 -7.62
N VAL A 62 14.25 9.86 -7.61
CA VAL A 62 13.57 10.75 -6.67
C VAL A 62 12.54 9.99 -5.87
N TRP A 63 12.53 10.21 -4.55
CA TRP A 63 11.50 9.67 -3.66
C TRP A 63 10.39 10.69 -3.48
N GLY A 64 9.14 10.23 -3.53
CA GLY A 64 7.99 11.06 -3.18
C GLY A 64 7.09 11.41 -4.35
N GLY A 65 6.12 12.28 -4.09
CA GLY A 65 5.29 12.88 -5.13
C GLY A 65 3.90 12.28 -5.35
N GLY A 66 3.50 11.27 -4.61
CA GLY A 66 2.15 10.70 -4.77
C GLY A 66 1.09 11.40 -3.94
N VAL A 67 -0.16 11.02 -4.14
CA VAL A 67 -1.32 11.64 -3.47
C VAL A 67 -2.05 10.70 -2.52
N PHE A 68 -1.64 9.43 -2.40
CA PHE A 68 -2.35 8.46 -1.58
C PHE A 68 -2.37 8.90 -0.12
N ASN A 69 -3.57 9.00 0.44
CA ASN A 69 -3.75 9.39 1.83
C ASN A 69 -5.07 8.84 2.40
N GLN A 70 -5.32 7.55 2.22
CA GLN A 70 -6.52 6.91 2.72
C GLN A 70 -6.29 6.26 4.08
N ASP A 71 -7.34 6.17 4.89
CA ASP A 71 -7.29 5.55 6.21
C ASP A 71 -7.28 4.03 6.08
N LEU A 72 -6.21 3.41 6.55
CA LEU A 72 -6.02 1.95 6.54
C LEU A 72 -6.11 1.37 7.96
N ASP A 73 -6.70 2.10 8.89
CA ASP A 73 -6.75 1.71 10.30
C ASP A 73 -7.49 0.37 10.52
N SER A 74 -8.44 0.05 9.65
CA SER A 74 -9.20 -1.19 9.72
C SER A 74 -8.46 -2.41 9.17
N TRP A 75 -7.31 -2.22 8.55
CA TRP A 75 -6.55 -3.33 7.99
C TRP A 75 -6.01 -4.24 9.09
N ASN A 76 -6.33 -5.54 9.00
CA ASN A 76 -5.72 -6.54 9.88
C ASN A 76 -4.43 -7.03 9.22
N VAL A 77 -3.30 -6.52 9.70
CA VAL A 77 -1.97 -6.86 9.17
C VAL A 77 -1.21 -7.84 10.06
N SER A 78 -1.95 -8.55 10.93
CA SER A 78 -1.30 -9.44 11.91
C SER A 78 -0.53 -10.60 11.28
N ASN A 79 -0.85 -10.98 10.05
CA ASN A 79 -0.16 -12.04 9.33
C ASN A 79 0.96 -11.54 8.41
N VAL A 80 1.15 -10.23 8.33
CA VAL A 80 2.17 -9.65 7.46
C VAL A 80 3.53 -9.77 8.13
N THR A 81 4.50 -10.35 7.42
CA THR A 81 5.87 -10.51 7.91
C THR A 81 6.89 -9.69 7.13
N ASN A 82 6.48 -9.07 6.02
CA ASN A 82 7.37 -8.24 5.22
C ASN A 82 6.65 -6.97 4.80
N MET A 83 7.11 -5.83 5.34
CA MET A 83 6.60 -4.49 5.01
C MET A 83 7.72 -3.55 4.55
N TYR A 84 8.83 -4.09 4.03
CA TYR A 84 9.95 -3.26 3.59
C TYR A 84 9.48 -2.22 2.57
N PHE A 85 9.85 -0.97 2.81
CA PHE A 85 9.61 0.15 1.90
C PHE A 85 8.14 0.40 1.59
N MET A 86 7.20 -0.13 2.40
CA MET A 86 5.77 -0.06 2.08
C MET A 86 5.29 1.37 1.81
N PHE A 87 5.74 2.33 2.59
CA PHE A 87 5.34 3.74 2.46
C PHE A 87 6.49 4.67 2.09
N GLN A 88 7.62 4.13 1.66
CA GLN A 88 8.78 4.97 1.37
C GLN A 88 8.47 5.91 0.20
N GLY A 89 8.68 7.20 0.41
CA GLY A 89 8.37 8.22 -0.57
C GLY A 89 6.90 8.64 -0.60
N ALA A 90 6.03 8.03 0.19
CA ALA A 90 4.59 8.36 0.23
C ALA A 90 4.38 9.63 1.07
N SER A 91 4.82 10.78 0.57
CA SER A 91 4.91 12.02 1.32
C SER A 91 3.57 12.62 1.74
N MET A 92 2.49 12.30 1.03
CA MET A 92 1.14 12.77 1.37
C MET A 92 0.43 11.83 2.34
N PHE A 93 0.93 10.63 2.58
CA PHE A 93 0.28 9.66 3.43
C PHE A 93 0.51 10.02 4.90
N ASN A 94 -0.55 10.50 5.55
CA ASN A 94 -0.47 10.97 6.93
C ASN A 94 -1.76 10.73 7.73
N PRO A 95 -2.45 9.59 7.56
CA PRO A 95 -3.59 9.28 8.42
C PRO A 95 -3.12 8.74 9.77
N VAL A 96 -4.02 8.66 10.73
CA VAL A 96 -3.71 8.07 12.06
C VAL A 96 -3.20 6.63 11.90
N SER A 97 -3.76 5.87 10.98
CA SER A 97 -3.36 4.50 10.71
C SER A 97 -1.90 4.33 10.30
N TYR A 98 -1.25 5.39 9.81
CA TYR A 98 0.17 5.32 9.43
C TYR A 98 1.04 4.92 10.61
N THR A 99 0.77 5.48 11.80
CA THR A 99 1.53 5.13 13.00
C THR A 99 1.36 3.66 13.36
N HIS A 100 0.14 3.14 13.23
CA HIS A 100 -0.17 1.74 13.49
C HIS A 100 0.59 0.82 12.52
N LEU A 101 0.52 1.08 11.23
CA LEU A 101 1.20 0.27 10.22
C LEU A 101 2.71 0.41 10.28
N ARG A 102 3.21 1.63 10.56
CA ARG A 102 4.63 1.89 10.63
C ARG A 102 5.31 1.05 11.71
N ALA A 103 4.60 0.75 12.80
CA ALA A 103 5.15 -0.11 13.85
C ALA A 103 5.49 -1.50 13.32
N HIS A 104 4.85 -1.97 12.25
CA HIS A 104 5.10 -3.26 11.63
C HIS A 104 6.24 -3.22 10.61
N GLU A 105 6.63 -2.06 10.11
CA GLU A 105 7.72 -1.93 9.13
C GLU A 105 9.05 -2.45 9.68
N THR A 106 9.22 -2.41 10.99
CA THR A 106 10.46 -2.84 11.64
C THR A 106 10.47 -4.34 11.95
N MET A 107 9.43 -5.07 11.60
CA MET A 107 9.32 -6.50 11.87
C MET A 107 10.15 -7.36 10.92
N VAL A 108 10.70 -6.78 9.91
CA VAL A 108 11.45 -7.50 8.87
C VAL A 108 12.94 -7.25 8.94
#